data_b66f20698ac204de7426f35e93eecffd
#
_entry.id   b66f20698ac204de7426f35e93eecffd
#
_cell.length_a   1.000
_cell.length_b   1.000
_cell.length_c   1.000
_cell.angle_alpha   90.00
_cell.angle_beta   90.00
_cell.angle_gamma   90.00
#
_symmetry.space_group_name_H-M   'P 1'
#
loop_
_entity.id
_entity.type
_entity.pdbx_description
1 polymer ?
#
loop_
_entity_poly.entity_id
_entity_poly.type
_entity_poly.pdbx_seq_one_letter_code
_entity_poly.pdbx_strand_id
1 'polypeptide(L)'
;MPNFSKDQIAVLLANPIYVEQAIRLLGANQTAGEIKTKGTHCKNDIGFSAAYSVTGTHLYQFVTGTDGNGKQRWEPKHLDHPTADRIYAKYIRNHGVKNSMELARKICLIHWKQLGELFNWEATADLPEVEVEKKLDDKAPVTFRCQTIYKKGKAVKFNIHNTRVWLPLSQIRVSGDTVTMPYWLASKKGLNPIHPDNAEVIDVTVISNNPF
;
A
#
# COMPACT_ATOMS: atom_id res chain seq x y z
N MET A 1 -17.74 14.17 -3.41
CA MET A 1 -16.88 12.98 -3.57
C MET A 1 -15.52 13.38 -3.02
N PRO A 2 -14.78 12.49 -2.35
CA PRO A 2 -13.45 12.82 -1.87
C PRO A 2 -12.57 13.26 -3.05
N ASN A 3 -11.80 14.33 -2.87
CA ASN A 3 -10.93 14.89 -3.90
C ASN A 3 -9.78 13.95 -4.29
N PHE A 4 -9.55 12.89 -3.48
CA PHE A 4 -8.41 11.96 -3.61
C PHE A 4 -8.85 10.52 -3.47
N SER A 5 -8.23 9.65 -4.26
CA SER A 5 -8.40 8.21 -4.16
C SER A 5 -7.65 7.66 -2.94
N LYS A 6 -8.02 6.44 -2.52
CA LYS A 6 -7.32 5.75 -1.43
C LYS A 6 -5.83 5.56 -1.72
N ASP A 7 -5.48 5.29 -2.98
CA ASP A 7 -4.09 5.06 -3.39
C ASP A 7 -3.27 6.36 -3.36
N GLN A 8 -3.87 7.48 -3.75
CA GLN A 8 -3.24 8.79 -3.62
C GLN A 8 -2.98 9.14 -2.15
N ILE A 9 -3.96 8.89 -1.27
CA ILE A 9 -3.76 9.08 0.18
C ILE A 9 -2.67 8.14 0.71
N ALA A 10 -2.60 6.89 0.25
CA ALA A 10 -1.57 5.95 0.68
C ALA A 10 -0.16 6.43 0.30
N VAL A 11 -0.01 6.99 -0.90
CA VAL A 11 1.25 7.59 -1.36
C VAL A 11 1.67 8.74 -0.45
N LEU A 12 0.77 9.66 -0.15
CA LEU A 12 1.08 10.78 0.76
C LEU A 12 1.47 10.31 2.15
N LEU A 13 0.74 9.35 2.69
CA LEU A 13 1.03 8.76 3.99
C LEU A 13 2.32 7.92 4.02
N ALA A 14 3.02 7.74 2.88
CA ALA A 14 4.39 7.22 2.90
C ALA A 14 5.34 8.17 3.63
N ASN A 15 5.09 9.49 3.54
CA ASN A 15 5.85 10.50 4.25
C ASN A 15 5.36 10.62 5.71
N PRO A 16 6.23 10.46 6.73
CA PRO A 16 5.88 10.58 8.15
C PRO A 16 5.20 11.90 8.53
N ILE A 17 5.60 13.02 7.91
CA ILE A 17 5.03 14.34 8.17
C ILE A 17 3.53 14.35 7.87
N TYR A 18 3.11 13.75 6.76
CA TYR A 18 1.68 13.68 6.39
C TYR A 18 0.90 12.72 7.25
N VAL A 19 1.52 11.68 7.78
CA VAL A 19 0.87 10.79 8.78
C VAL A 19 0.50 11.59 10.03
N GLU A 20 1.42 12.39 10.55
CA GLU A 20 1.16 13.23 11.74
C GLU A 20 0.14 14.34 11.45
N GLN A 21 0.21 14.98 10.29
CA GLN A 21 -0.80 15.95 9.87
C GLN A 21 -2.18 15.32 9.74
N ALA A 22 -2.29 14.12 9.17
CA ALA A 22 -3.53 13.38 9.05
C ALA A 22 -4.11 13.03 10.44
N ILE A 23 -3.29 12.59 11.38
CA ILE A 23 -3.72 12.34 12.77
C ILE A 23 -4.22 13.63 13.43
N ARG A 24 -3.53 14.77 13.20
CA ARG A 24 -3.98 16.09 13.71
C ARG A 24 -5.34 16.49 13.12
N LEU A 25 -5.53 16.31 11.82
CA LEU A 25 -6.78 16.62 11.14
C LEU A 25 -7.94 15.76 11.64
N LEU A 26 -7.75 14.44 11.71
CA LEU A 26 -8.78 13.52 12.21
C LEU A 26 -9.13 13.81 13.68
N GLY A 27 -8.13 14.07 14.52
CA GLY A 27 -8.35 14.38 15.93
C GLY A 27 -9.00 15.73 16.17
N ALA A 28 -8.66 16.76 15.39
CA ALA A 28 -9.25 18.09 15.47
C ALA A 28 -10.76 18.08 15.09
N ASN A 29 -11.19 17.11 14.30
CA ASN A 29 -12.59 16.95 13.92
C ASN A 29 -13.43 16.16 14.93
N GLN A 30 -12.82 15.65 16.00
CA GLN A 30 -13.56 15.05 17.12
C GLN A 30 -14.20 16.14 17.99
N THR A 31 -15.38 15.85 18.51
CA THR A 31 -16.02 16.72 19.51
C THR A 31 -15.22 16.70 20.83
N ALA A 32 -15.33 17.76 21.62
CA ALA A 32 -14.69 17.82 22.94
C ALA A 32 -15.11 16.65 23.85
N GLY A 33 -16.37 16.20 23.74
CA GLY A 33 -16.87 15.03 24.46
C GLY A 33 -16.17 13.73 24.03
N GLU A 34 -15.97 13.52 22.74
CA GLU A 34 -15.29 12.35 22.20
C GLU A 34 -13.81 12.32 22.58
N ILE A 35 -13.14 13.46 22.54
CA ILE A 35 -11.73 13.57 22.99
C ILE A 35 -11.62 13.21 24.49
N LYS A 36 -12.53 13.72 25.30
CA LYS A 36 -12.55 13.49 26.76
C LYS A 36 -12.82 12.04 27.11
N THR A 37 -13.82 11.43 26.50
CA THR A 37 -14.23 10.03 26.75
C THR A 37 -13.42 9.02 25.96
N LYS A 38 -12.65 9.47 24.94
CA LYS A 38 -11.95 8.62 23.96
C LYS A 38 -12.89 7.65 23.25
N GLY A 39 -14.12 8.08 23.04
CA GLY A 39 -15.19 7.31 22.40
C GLY A 39 -15.84 8.09 21.27
N THR A 40 -16.39 7.40 20.28
CA THR A 40 -17.17 8.00 19.23
C THR A 40 -18.63 8.00 19.65
N HIS A 41 -19.20 9.19 19.85
CA HIS A 41 -20.58 9.36 20.28
C HIS A 41 -21.48 9.80 19.12
N CYS A 42 -20.92 10.45 18.11
CA CYS A 42 -21.65 10.93 16.95
C CYS A 42 -21.43 9.99 15.76
N LYS A 43 -22.52 9.51 15.15
CA LYS A 43 -22.46 8.73 13.89
C LYS A 43 -22.46 9.68 12.69
N ASN A 44 -21.45 10.54 12.62
CA ASN A 44 -21.32 11.56 11.57
C ASN A 44 -20.16 11.29 10.61
N ASP A 45 -19.51 10.13 10.76
CA ASP A 45 -18.31 9.73 9.99
C ASP A 45 -17.18 10.78 10.02
N ILE A 46 -17.13 11.59 11.08
CA ILE A 46 -16.12 12.63 11.29
C ILE A 46 -15.20 12.23 12.44
N GLY A 47 -13.89 12.44 12.27
CA GLY A 47 -12.89 12.03 13.26
C GLY A 47 -12.57 10.54 13.22
N PHE A 48 -12.13 9.98 14.34
CA PHE A 48 -11.82 8.55 14.42
C PHE A 48 -13.08 7.70 14.59
N SER A 49 -13.19 6.63 13.82
CA SER A 49 -14.28 5.66 13.98
C SER A 49 -14.22 4.96 15.34
N ALA A 50 -15.37 4.40 15.79
CA ALA A 50 -15.48 3.76 17.10
C ALA A 50 -14.39 2.73 17.41
N ALA A 51 -13.98 1.94 16.42
CA ALA A 51 -12.92 0.93 16.54
C ALA A 51 -11.53 1.53 16.83
N TYR A 52 -11.31 2.78 16.42
CA TYR A 52 -10.01 3.45 16.48
C TYR A 52 -10.04 4.72 17.33
N SER A 53 -11.18 5.07 17.91
CA SER A 53 -11.35 6.31 18.68
C SER A 53 -10.34 6.43 19.84
N VAL A 54 -10.20 5.39 20.63
CA VAL A 54 -9.25 5.38 21.78
C VAL A 54 -7.81 5.56 21.27
N THR A 55 -7.40 4.73 20.32
CA THR A 55 -6.03 4.75 19.80
C THR A 55 -5.74 6.03 19.04
N GLY A 56 -6.66 6.47 18.18
CA GLY A 56 -6.53 7.69 17.40
C GLY A 56 -6.45 8.94 18.27
N THR A 57 -7.33 9.04 19.29
CA THR A 57 -7.30 10.15 20.25
C THR A 57 -5.99 10.19 21.05
N HIS A 58 -5.46 9.04 21.45
CA HIS A 58 -4.16 8.99 22.13
C HIS A 58 -3.02 9.46 21.19
N LEU A 59 -3.00 9.00 19.94
CA LEU A 59 -2.02 9.46 18.95
C LEU A 59 -2.15 10.96 18.72
N TYR A 60 -3.38 11.49 18.58
CA TYR A 60 -3.64 12.92 18.44
C TYR A 60 -3.08 13.71 19.62
N GLN A 61 -3.40 13.31 20.84
CA GLN A 61 -2.90 13.97 22.06
C GLN A 61 -1.37 13.93 22.13
N PHE A 62 -0.74 12.86 21.71
CA PHE A 62 0.70 12.73 21.69
C PHE A 62 1.36 13.71 20.69
N VAL A 63 0.86 13.78 19.45
CA VAL A 63 1.44 14.65 18.42
C VAL A 63 1.09 16.12 18.62
N THR A 64 0.03 16.43 19.37
CA THR A 64 -0.36 17.82 19.66
C THR A 64 0.14 18.29 21.04
N GLY A 65 0.48 17.40 21.94
CA GLY A 65 0.83 17.74 23.33
C GLY A 65 -0.38 18.15 24.19
N THR A 66 -1.61 17.79 23.77
CA THR A 66 -2.85 18.17 24.48
C THR A 66 -3.36 17.09 25.42
N ASP A 67 -4.10 17.49 26.45
CA ASP A 67 -4.83 16.58 27.33
C ASP A 67 -6.23 16.23 26.79
N GLY A 68 -7.00 15.43 27.53
CA GLY A 68 -8.38 15.05 27.18
C GLY A 68 -9.38 16.21 27.11
N ASN A 69 -9.01 17.41 27.56
CA ASN A 69 -9.81 18.63 27.44
C ASN A 69 -9.30 19.54 26.31
N GLY A 70 -8.34 19.09 25.49
CA GLY A 70 -7.74 19.86 24.42
C GLY A 70 -6.75 20.94 24.90
N LYS A 71 -6.41 20.94 26.20
CA LYS A 71 -5.47 21.92 26.76
C LYS A 71 -4.04 21.46 26.55
N GLN A 72 -3.16 22.36 26.07
CA GLN A 72 -1.72 22.12 25.95
C GLN A 72 -1.11 21.81 27.33
N ARG A 73 -0.46 20.67 27.48
CA ARG A 73 0.16 20.19 28.74
C ARG A 73 1.64 19.90 28.62
N TRP A 74 2.06 19.48 27.42
CA TRP A 74 3.45 19.14 27.14
C TRP A 74 3.80 19.55 25.71
N GLU A 75 5.06 19.50 25.37
CA GLU A 75 5.50 19.76 24.02
C GLU A 75 4.99 18.65 23.06
N PRO A 76 4.54 19.03 21.85
CA PRO A 76 4.22 18.07 20.79
C PRO A 76 5.39 17.12 20.56
N LYS A 77 5.10 15.85 20.31
CA LYS A 77 6.12 14.84 20.04
C LYS A 77 5.86 14.19 18.68
N HIS A 78 6.94 13.78 18.02
CA HIS A 78 6.85 13.05 16.79
C HIS A 78 6.63 11.54 17.00
N LEU A 79 5.91 10.88 16.10
CA LEU A 79 5.60 9.45 16.22
C LEU A 79 6.81 8.54 15.94
N ASP A 80 7.87 9.06 15.33
CA ASP A 80 9.16 8.38 15.19
C ASP A 80 10.04 8.46 16.45
N HIS A 81 9.60 9.22 17.47
CA HIS A 81 10.32 9.29 18.72
C HIS A 81 10.28 7.93 19.47
N PRO A 82 11.41 7.42 19.96
CA PRO A 82 11.49 6.09 20.61
C PRO A 82 10.50 5.86 21.75
N THR A 83 10.09 6.94 22.42
CA THR A 83 9.08 6.88 23.48
C THR A 83 7.70 6.52 22.97
N ALA A 84 7.37 6.85 21.70
CA ALA A 84 6.08 6.55 21.09
C ALA A 84 5.84 5.03 21.05
N ASP A 85 6.79 4.26 20.53
CA ASP A 85 6.66 2.80 20.45
C ASP A 85 6.48 2.14 21.80
N ARG A 86 7.16 2.65 22.85
CA ARG A 86 6.99 2.15 24.21
C ARG A 86 5.58 2.44 24.76
N ILE A 87 5.07 3.64 24.55
CA ILE A 87 3.73 4.04 24.99
C ILE A 87 2.66 3.24 24.26
N TYR A 88 2.82 3.05 22.95
CA TYR A 88 1.83 2.37 22.11
C TYR A 88 2.08 0.87 21.92
N ALA A 89 3.00 0.26 22.62
CA ALA A 89 3.40 -1.15 22.46
C ALA A 89 2.22 -2.13 22.46
N LYS A 90 1.20 -1.91 23.32
CA LYS A 90 -0.02 -2.73 23.36
C LYS A 90 -0.82 -2.60 22.07
N TYR A 91 -1.00 -1.38 21.57
CA TYR A 91 -1.76 -1.11 20.33
C TYR A 91 -1.02 -1.61 19.09
N ILE A 92 0.30 -1.40 19.03
CA ILE A 92 1.18 -1.91 17.98
C ILE A 92 1.00 -3.43 17.84
N ARG A 93 1.07 -4.16 18.96
CA ARG A 93 0.88 -5.62 19.00
C ARG A 93 -0.51 -6.03 18.57
N ASN A 94 -1.55 -5.38 19.11
CA ASN A 94 -2.94 -5.71 18.80
C ASN A 94 -3.31 -5.49 17.33
N HIS A 95 -2.66 -4.53 16.68
CA HIS A 95 -2.90 -4.22 15.28
C HIS A 95 -1.92 -4.92 14.30
N GLY A 96 -0.95 -5.67 14.81
CA GLY A 96 0.02 -6.42 14.00
C GLY A 96 0.93 -5.53 13.15
N VAL A 97 1.30 -4.36 13.66
CA VAL A 97 2.20 -3.40 13.00
C VAL A 97 3.54 -3.33 13.74
N LYS A 98 4.57 -2.73 13.12
CA LYS A 98 5.93 -2.75 13.67
C LYS A 98 6.22 -1.63 14.67
N ASN A 99 5.60 -0.45 14.46
CA ASN A 99 5.87 0.74 15.25
C ASN A 99 4.65 1.67 15.28
N SER A 100 4.75 2.76 16.07
CA SER A 100 3.69 3.76 16.23
C SER A 100 3.38 4.53 14.94
N MET A 101 4.37 4.77 14.10
CA MET A 101 4.17 5.41 12.79
C MET A 101 3.34 4.52 11.86
N GLU A 102 3.63 3.21 11.78
CA GLU A 102 2.80 2.26 11.01
C GLU A 102 1.39 2.13 11.57
N LEU A 103 1.23 2.18 12.91
CA LEU A 103 -0.08 2.19 13.55
C LEU A 103 -0.89 3.41 13.12
N ALA A 104 -0.30 4.59 13.17
CA ALA A 104 -0.94 5.83 12.74
C ALA A 104 -1.28 5.80 11.25
N ARG A 105 -0.36 5.36 10.40
CA ARG A 105 -0.59 5.20 8.95
C ARG A 105 -1.78 4.28 8.67
N LYS A 106 -1.86 3.13 9.34
CA LYS A 106 -2.97 2.19 9.22
C LYS A 106 -4.31 2.84 9.58
N ILE A 107 -4.36 3.60 10.69
CA ILE A 107 -5.57 4.32 11.10
C ILE A 107 -5.94 5.38 10.06
N CYS A 108 -5.00 6.17 9.58
CA CYS A 108 -5.23 7.17 8.55
C CYS A 108 -5.80 6.55 7.25
N LEU A 109 -5.25 5.41 6.81
CA LEU A 109 -5.73 4.71 5.62
C LEU A 109 -7.17 4.19 5.73
N ILE A 110 -7.65 3.91 6.93
CA ILE A 110 -9.05 3.53 7.15
C ILE A 110 -9.96 4.75 6.96
N HIS A 111 -9.48 5.94 7.33
CA HIS A 111 -10.21 7.21 7.24
C HIS A 111 -9.89 8.00 5.96
N TRP A 112 -9.43 7.32 4.91
CA TRP A 112 -8.95 7.95 3.67
C TRP A 112 -9.97 8.88 3.02
N LYS A 113 -11.29 8.58 3.10
CA LYS A 113 -12.36 9.43 2.54
C LYS A 113 -12.39 10.81 3.20
N GLN A 114 -12.37 10.84 4.53
CA GLN A 114 -12.31 12.09 5.28
C GLN A 114 -11.03 12.85 4.98
N LEU A 115 -9.90 12.18 4.95
CA LEU A 115 -8.61 12.79 4.63
C LEU A 115 -8.60 13.35 3.21
N GLY A 116 -9.22 12.67 2.25
CA GLY A 116 -9.37 13.15 0.88
C GLY A 116 -10.18 14.44 0.76
N GLU A 117 -11.02 14.76 1.74
CA GLU A 117 -11.81 15.99 1.81
C GLU A 117 -11.12 17.09 2.64
N LEU A 118 -10.38 16.69 3.67
CA LEU A 118 -9.78 17.61 4.66
C LEU A 118 -8.39 18.09 4.29
N PHE A 119 -7.63 17.32 3.51
CA PHE A 119 -6.30 17.73 3.08
C PHE A 119 -6.40 18.91 2.11
N ASN A 120 -5.74 20.02 2.46
CA ASN A 120 -5.54 21.13 1.54
C ASN A 120 -4.29 20.87 0.69
N TRP A 121 -4.51 20.50 -0.57
CA TRP A 121 -3.47 20.08 -1.50
C TRP A 121 -2.71 21.22 -2.14
N GLU A 122 -3.18 22.45 -2.04
CA GLU A 122 -2.44 23.63 -2.51
C GLU A 122 -1.10 23.80 -1.78
N ALA A 123 -1.05 23.33 -0.53
CA ALA A 123 0.19 23.31 0.26
C ALA A 123 1.13 22.12 -0.08
N THR A 124 0.71 21.20 -0.95
CA THR A 124 1.46 19.99 -1.29
C THR A 124 1.94 19.98 -2.75
N ALA A 125 1.78 21.10 -3.47
CA ALA A 125 2.20 21.24 -4.87
C ALA A 125 3.71 21.03 -5.09
N ASP A 126 4.52 21.13 -4.04
CA ASP A 126 5.97 20.88 -4.08
C ASP A 126 6.36 19.44 -3.74
N LEU A 127 5.39 18.51 -3.68
CA LEU A 127 5.72 17.10 -3.48
C LEU A 127 6.38 16.55 -4.74
N PRO A 128 7.50 15.82 -4.59
CA PRO A 128 8.04 15.05 -5.70
C PRO A 128 6.93 14.14 -6.21
N GLU A 129 6.74 14.07 -7.52
CA GLU A 129 5.92 13.07 -8.17
C GLU A 129 6.38 11.70 -7.66
N VAL A 130 5.67 11.18 -6.67
CA VAL A 130 5.93 9.81 -6.23
C VAL A 130 5.32 8.95 -7.32
N GLU A 131 6.18 8.35 -8.13
CA GLU A 131 5.76 7.28 -9.02
C GLU A 131 4.99 6.27 -8.17
N VAL A 132 3.67 6.26 -8.35
CA VAL A 132 2.83 5.22 -7.77
C VAL A 132 3.32 3.94 -8.41
N GLU A 133 4.09 3.12 -7.69
CA GLU A 133 4.33 1.76 -8.15
C GLU A 133 2.95 1.17 -8.45
N LYS A 134 2.63 1.12 -9.74
CA LYS A 134 1.41 0.47 -10.22
C LYS A 134 1.44 -0.90 -9.59
N LYS A 135 0.48 -1.17 -8.72
CA LYS A 135 0.35 -2.51 -8.14
C LYS A 135 0.14 -3.46 -9.30
N LEU A 136 1.24 -4.10 -9.70
CA LEU A 136 1.27 -4.99 -10.85
C LEU A 136 0.18 -6.06 -10.64
N ASP A 137 -0.62 -6.29 -11.67
CA ASP A 137 -1.63 -7.35 -11.62
C ASP A 137 -0.92 -8.71 -11.64
N ASP A 138 -0.74 -9.30 -10.46
CA ASP A 138 -0.13 -10.62 -10.29
C ASP A 138 -0.78 -11.71 -11.16
N LYS A 139 -2.00 -11.48 -11.64
CA LYS A 139 -2.72 -12.39 -12.53
C LYS A 139 -2.54 -12.08 -14.01
N ALA A 140 -1.86 -10.96 -14.35
CA ALA A 140 -1.59 -10.61 -15.73
C ALA A 140 -0.94 -11.79 -16.48
N PRO A 141 -1.42 -12.15 -17.67
CA PRO A 141 -0.88 -13.28 -18.42
C PRO A 141 0.50 -12.94 -18.99
N VAL A 142 1.48 -13.79 -18.76
CA VAL A 142 2.80 -13.73 -19.38
C VAL A 142 3.04 -14.97 -20.22
N THR A 143 3.65 -14.80 -21.40
CA THR A 143 3.85 -15.87 -22.36
C THR A 143 5.35 -16.10 -22.60
N PHE A 144 5.77 -17.34 -22.60
CA PHE A 144 7.14 -17.75 -22.86
C PHE A 144 7.21 -18.74 -24.00
N ARG A 145 8.27 -18.68 -24.78
CA ARG A 145 8.63 -19.81 -25.64
C ARG A 145 9.14 -20.96 -24.79
N CYS A 146 8.68 -22.15 -25.09
CA CYS A 146 9.00 -23.32 -24.29
C CYS A 146 9.17 -24.57 -25.14
N GLN A 147 9.93 -25.51 -24.60
CA GLN A 147 9.98 -26.88 -25.10
C GLN A 147 9.40 -27.80 -24.06
N THR A 148 8.40 -28.57 -24.42
CA THR A 148 7.83 -29.60 -23.54
C THR A 148 8.83 -30.75 -23.40
N ILE A 149 9.21 -31.07 -22.16
CA ILE A 149 10.14 -32.17 -21.87
C ILE A 149 9.37 -33.44 -21.48
N TYR A 150 8.40 -33.28 -20.56
CA TYR A 150 7.73 -34.44 -19.98
C TYR A 150 6.40 -34.05 -19.33
N LYS A 151 5.38 -34.93 -19.47
CA LYS A 151 4.06 -34.74 -18.86
C LYS A 151 3.82 -35.85 -17.82
N LYS A 152 3.43 -35.48 -16.59
CA LYS A 152 3.07 -36.42 -15.53
C LYS A 152 1.80 -35.97 -14.83
N GLY A 153 0.72 -36.71 -15.02
CA GLY A 153 -0.58 -36.42 -14.42
C GLY A 153 -1.07 -34.98 -14.76
N LYS A 154 -1.29 -34.16 -13.72
CA LYS A 154 -1.80 -32.78 -13.83
C LYS A 154 -0.69 -31.72 -13.98
N ALA A 155 0.55 -32.11 -14.23
CA ALA A 155 1.68 -31.20 -14.38
C ALA A 155 2.53 -31.55 -15.61
N VAL A 156 3.14 -30.51 -16.19
CA VAL A 156 4.05 -30.63 -17.34
C VAL A 156 5.38 -29.98 -17.01
N LYS A 157 6.46 -30.63 -17.41
CA LYS A 157 7.82 -30.09 -17.30
C LYS A 157 8.20 -29.42 -18.60
N PHE A 158 8.57 -28.15 -18.51
CA PHE A 158 9.02 -27.35 -19.64
C PHE A 158 10.48 -26.96 -19.48
N ASN A 159 11.13 -26.72 -20.61
CA ASN A 159 12.37 -25.95 -20.69
C ASN A 159 12.02 -24.55 -21.21
N ILE A 160 12.21 -23.54 -20.35
CA ILE A 160 11.95 -22.14 -20.65
C ILE A 160 13.23 -21.38 -20.34
N HIS A 161 13.81 -20.69 -21.31
CA HIS A 161 15.08 -19.96 -21.14
C HIS A 161 16.18 -20.81 -20.47
N ASN A 162 16.33 -22.07 -20.91
CA ASN A 162 17.26 -23.05 -20.31
C ASN A 162 16.95 -23.45 -18.84
N THR A 163 15.82 -23.00 -18.31
CA THR A 163 15.36 -23.36 -16.96
C THR A 163 14.30 -24.46 -17.04
N ARG A 164 14.52 -25.55 -16.33
CA ARG A 164 13.56 -26.67 -16.29
C ARG A 164 12.57 -26.48 -15.16
N VAL A 165 11.29 -26.23 -15.50
CA VAL A 165 10.22 -25.94 -14.52
C VAL A 165 9.06 -26.91 -14.65
N TRP A 166 8.46 -27.26 -13.51
CA TRP A 166 7.20 -27.98 -13.46
C TRP A 166 6.05 -26.97 -13.29
N LEU A 167 5.06 -27.05 -14.19
CA LEU A 167 3.89 -26.16 -14.19
C LEU A 167 2.60 -26.99 -14.12
N PRO A 168 1.64 -26.59 -13.28
CA PRO A 168 0.34 -27.26 -13.19
C PRO A 168 -0.52 -26.89 -14.41
N LEU A 169 -1.09 -27.90 -15.08
CA LEU A 169 -1.93 -27.71 -16.27
C LEU A 169 -3.16 -26.83 -16.01
N SER A 170 -3.66 -26.79 -14.77
CA SER A 170 -4.81 -25.97 -14.40
C SER A 170 -4.55 -24.47 -14.38
N GLN A 171 -3.29 -24.05 -14.41
CA GLN A 171 -2.88 -22.65 -14.28
C GLN A 171 -2.12 -22.12 -15.51
N ILE A 172 -2.05 -22.93 -16.58
CA ILE A 172 -1.31 -22.56 -17.79
C ILE A 172 -2.15 -22.84 -19.04
N ARG A 173 -1.85 -22.12 -20.12
CA ARG A 173 -2.31 -22.43 -21.47
C ARG A 173 -1.10 -22.74 -22.32
N VAL A 174 -1.13 -23.85 -23.04
CA VAL A 174 -0.06 -24.27 -23.96
C VAL A 174 -0.58 -24.15 -25.37
N SER A 175 0.17 -23.47 -26.25
CA SER A 175 -0.15 -23.32 -27.67
C SER A 175 1.13 -23.47 -28.47
N GLY A 176 1.27 -24.58 -29.19
CA GLY A 176 2.48 -24.91 -29.95
C GLY A 176 3.73 -24.92 -29.05
N ASP A 177 4.67 -24.03 -29.35
CA ASP A 177 5.93 -23.85 -28.66
C ASP A 177 5.86 -22.79 -27.54
N THR A 178 4.66 -22.33 -27.19
CA THR A 178 4.46 -21.28 -26.18
C THR A 178 3.64 -21.77 -25.00
N VAL A 179 3.94 -21.23 -23.81
CA VAL A 179 3.17 -21.41 -22.59
C VAL A 179 2.81 -20.06 -21.98
N THR A 180 1.54 -19.85 -21.71
CA THR A 180 1.01 -18.66 -21.05
C THR A 180 0.60 -19.01 -19.62
N MET A 181 1.02 -18.20 -18.67
CA MET A 181 0.73 -18.38 -17.25
C MET A 181 0.57 -17.02 -16.55
N PRO A 182 -0.06 -16.95 -15.36
CA PRO A 182 -0.10 -15.74 -14.56
C PRO A 182 1.29 -15.27 -14.15
N TYR A 183 1.51 -13.95 -14.08
CA TYR A 183 2.78 -13.33 -13.70
C TYR A 183 3.33 -13.88 -12.39
N TRP A 184 2.49 -13.98 -11.33
CA TRP A 184 2.90 -14.51 -10.03
C TRP A 184 3.48 -15.93 -10.11
N LEU A 185 2.94 -16.79 -11.01
CA LEU A 185 3.42 -18.15 -11.16
C LEU A 185 4.79 -18.17 -11.84
N ALA A 186 4.98 -17.33 -12.85
CA ALA A 186 6.27 -17.18 -13.54
C ALA A 186 7.35 -16.66 -12.60
N SER A 187 7.06 -15.61 -11.81
CA SER A 187 7.96 -15.07 -10.78
C SER A 187 8.31 -16.11 -9.73
N LYS A 188 7.31 -16.83 -9.19
CA LYS A 188 7.54 -17.90 -8.21
C LYS A 188 8.42 -19.03 -8.73
N LYS A 189 8.44 -19.24 -10.05
CA LYS A 189 9.28 -20.25 -10.71
C LYS A 189 10.65 -19.71 -11.15
N GLY A 190 10.97 -18.47 -10.84
CA GLY A 190 12.26 -17.85 -11.19
C GLY A 190 12.44 -17.60 -12.69
N LEU A 191 11.35 -17.42 -13.43
CA LEU A 191 11.40 -17.19 -14.88
C LEU A 191 11.62 -15.72 -15.26
N ASN A 192 11.71 -14.81 -14.29
CA ASN A 192 11.93 -13.37 -14.45
C ASN A 192 11.10 -12.75 -15.60
N PRO A 193 9.76 -12.85 -15.55
CA PRO A 193 8.91 -12.30 -16.59
C PRO A 193 8.98 -10.77 -16.58
N ILE A 194 8.96 -10.15 -17.78
CA ILE A 194 8.66 -8.72 -17.90
C ILE A 194 7.15 -8.60 -17.70
N HIS A 195 6.73 -7.76 -16.75
CA HIS A 195 5.30 -7.54 -16.53
C HIS A 195 4.71 -6.82 -17.76
N PRO A 196 3.52 -7.21 -18.26
CA PRO A 196 2.93 -6.60 -19.45
C PRO A 196 2.78 -5.08 -19.36
N ASP A 197 2.52 -4.54 -18.18
CA ASP A 197 2.41 -3.09 -17.95
C ASP A 197 3.76 -2.35 -18.00
N ASN A 198 4.87 -3.07 -17.91
CA ASN A 198 6.24 -2.55 -17.99
C ASN A 198 6.92 -2.90 -19.33
N ALA A 199 6.21 -3.55 -20.24
CA ALA A 199 6.72 -3.79 -21.57
C ALA A 199 6.70 -2.47 -22.35
N GLU A 200 7.80 -1.74 -22.37
CA GLU A 200 8.04 -0.74 -23.42
C GLU A 200 7.89 -1.45 -24.76
N VAL A 201 7.08 -0.86 -25.62
CA VAL A 201 6.98 -1.30 -27.02
C VAL A 201 8.35 -1.06 -27.66
N ILE A 202 9.21 -2.06 -27.57
CA ILE A 202 10.44 -2.07 -28.36
C ILE A 202 9.97 -2.32 -29.78
N ASP A 203 9.79 -1.23 -30.53
CA ASP A 203 9.65 -1.26 -31.97
C ASP A 203 10.94 -1.87 -32.52
N VAL A 204 10.89 -3.17 -32.76
CA VAL A 204 11.98 -3.86 -33.48
C VAL A 204 11.85 -3.43 -34.96
N THR A 205 12.37 -2.25 -35.27
CA THR A 205 12.75 -1.92 -36.62
C THR A 205 13.79 -2.94 -37.05
N VAL A 206 13.33 -3.95 -37.77
CA VAL A 206 14.18 -4.90 -38.43
C VAL A 206 15.04 -4.10 -39.42
N ILE A 207 16.26 -3.78 -39.02
CA ILE A 207 17.28 -3.32 -39.96
C ILE A 207 17.63 -4.55 -40.80
N SER A 208 16.93 -4.66 -41.94
CA SER A 208 17.31 -5.54 -43.02
C SER A 208 18.60 -5.03 -43.59
N ASN A 209 19.73 -5.37 -43.01
CA ASN A 209 21.01 -5.28 -43.65
C ASN A 209 21.19 -6.57 -44.45
N ASN A 210 20.79 -6.49 -45.72
CA ASN A 210 21.23 -7.40 -46.75
C ASN A 210 22.43 -6.76 -47.47
N PRO A 211 23.65 -7.30 -47.40
CA PRO A 211 24.67 -7.08 -48.36
C PRO A 211 24.92 -8.38 -49.14
N PHE A 212 24.52 -8.34 -50.42
CA PHE A 212 24.86 -9.24 -51.53
C PHE A 212 24.13 -10.57 -51.59
#